data_881aec68e986f094a49be4f7a70116dd
#
_entry.id   881aec68e986f094a49be4f7a70116dd
#
_cell.length_a   1.000
_cell.length_b   1.000
_cell.length_c   1.000
_cell.angle_alpha   90.00
_cell.angle_beta   90.00
_cell.angle_gamma   90.00
#
_symmetry.space_group_name_H-M   'P 1'
#
loop_
_entity.id
_entity.type
_entity.pdbx_description
1 polymer ?
#
loop_
_entity_poly.entity_id
_entity_poly.type
_entity_poly.pdbx_seq_one_letter_code
_entity_poly.pdbx_strand_id
1 'polypeptide(L)'
;RSTLFPYTTLFRSALAQILQYQKRLSGPLLDRIDLTISLSRVPHEYLLAKNELSNAQHEQYSQLISQATSLQHKRYSCSGKYNSGLSSRDVDIFTPLDKSVHDFLLRASKNLDLSARSYFKVIKVARTIADLEGAEEITIDHIAESLQYRQVTPA
;
A
#
# COMPACT_ATOMS: atom_id res chain seq x y z
N ARG A 1 35.89 26.53 -34.35
CA ARG A 1 35.31 25.15 -34.33
C ARG A 1 34.50 25.02 -33.05
N SER A 2 33.21 25.08 -33.22
CA SER A 2 32.20 24.91 -32.16
C SER A 2 32.03 23.40 -31.88
N THR A 3 32.50 22.92 -30.75
CA THR A 3 32.22 21.56 -30.29
C THR A 3 30.90 21.57 -29.55
N LEU A 4 29.85 21.25 -30.28
CA LEU A 4 28.56 20.89 -29.71
C LEU A 4 28.73 19.61 -28.86
N PHE A 5 28.60 19.73 -27.57
CA PHE A 5 28.43 18.56 -26.66
C PHE A 5 27.08 17.92 -26.96
N PRO A 6 27.03 16.64 -27.30
CA PRO A 6 25.74 15.96 -27.51
C PRO A 6 25.04 15.75 -26.20
N TYR A 7 23.97 16.51 -25.96
CA TYR A 7 23.07 16.40 -24.81
C TYR A 7 22.40 15.01 -24.64
N THR A 8 22.59 14.13 -25.61
CA THR A 8 21.98 12.80 -25.63
C THR A 8 22.63 11.76 -24.71
N THR A 9 23.86 12.01 -24.22
CA THR A 9 24.60 11.06 -23.37
C THR A 9 24.27 11.20 -21.89
N LEU A 10 23.80 12.37 -21.45
CA LEU A 10 23.49 12.61 -20.02
C LEU A 10 22.21 11.88 -19.54
N PHE A 11 21.28 11.60 -20.44
CA PHE A 11 20.03 10.94 -20.08
C PHE A 11 20.09 9.40 -20.07
N ARG A 12 21.01 8.79 -20.81
CA ARG A 12 21.20 7.32 -20.78
C ARG A 12 21.80 6.83 -19.47
N SER A 13 22.69 7.62 -18.87
CA SER A 13 23.28 7.27 -17.58
C SER A 13 22.28 7.37 -16.42
N ALA A 14 21.31 8.29 -16.49
CA ALA A 14 20.29 8.45 -15.44
C ALA A 14 19.35 7.24 -15.33
N LEU A 15 18.89 6.69 -16.46
CA LEU A 15 18.02 5.49 -16.47
C LEU A 15 18.75 4.25 -15.96
N ALA A 16 19.99 4.03 -16.41
CA ALA A 16 20.81 2.91 -15.93
C ALA A 16 21.13 3.03 -14.43
N GLN A 17 21.38 4.24 -13.94
CA GLN A 17 21.60 4.50 -12.52
C GLN A 17 20.33 4.28 -11.69
N ILE A 18 19.16 4.70 -12.16
CA ILE A 18 17.88 4.46 -11.51
C ILE A 18 17.60 2.95 -11.43
N LEU A 19 17.77 2.20 -12.51
CA LEU A 19 17.62 0.76 -12.55
C LEU A 19 18.62 0.06 -11.63
N GLN A 20 19.87 0.53 -11.59
CA GLN A 20 20.89 -0.01 -10.69
C GLN A 20 20.56 0.28 -9.22
N TYR A 21 20.00 1.46 -8.92
CA TYR A 21 19.54 1.81 -7.58
C TYR A 21 18.33 0.98 -7.15
N GLN A 22 17.36 0.78 -8.03
CA GLN A 22 16.21 -0.10 -7.78
C GLN A 22 16.62 -1.56 -7.55
N LYS A 23 17.63 -2.05 -8.26
CA LYS A 23 18.21 -3.40 -8.04
C LYS A 23 18.90 -3.57 -6.69
N ARG A 24 19.29 -2.48 -6.01
CA ARG A 24 19.85 -2.54 -4.65
C ARG A 24 18.82 -2.88 -3.58
N LEU A 25 17.54 -2.63 -3.85
CA LEU A 25 16.47 -3.07 -2.97
C LEU A 25 16.23 -4.56 -3.24
N SER A 26 16.65 -5.40 -2.30
CA SER A 26 16.47 -6.84 -2.45
C SER A 26 14.97 -7.20 -2.44
N GLY A 27 14.58 -8.19 -3.27
CA GLY A 27 13.21 -8.70 -3.29
C GLY A 27 12.67 -9.02 -1.89
N PRO A 28 13.44 -9.71 -1.01
CA PRO A 28 13.03 -9.97 0.37
C PRO A 28 12.80 -8.73 1.24
N LEU A 29 13.46 -7.60 0.97
CA LEU A 29 13.20 -6.34 1.67
C LEU A 29 11.88 -5.74 1.20
N LEU A 30 11.69 -5.69 -0.10
CA LEU A 30 10.48 -5.18 -0.74
C LEU A 30 9.25 -5.98 -0.31
N ASP A 31 9.41 -7.28 -0.19
CA ASP A 31 8.36 -8.19 0.28
C ASP A 31 7.98 -7.96 1.76
N ARG A 32 8.73 -7.17 2.51
CA ARG A 32 8.43 -6.75 3.89
C ARG A 32 7.68 -5.41 3.98
N ILE A 33 7.65 -4.64 2.90
CA ILE A 33 6.93 -3.36 2.84
C ILE A 33 5.47 -3.65 2.52
N ASP A 34 4.55 -3.20 3.39
CA ASP A 34 3.13 -3.51 3.24
C ASP A 34 2.42 -2.58 2.25
N LEU A 35 2.83 -1.31 2.18
CA LEU A 35 2.22 -0.30 1.33
C LEU A 35 3.28 0.41 0.50
N THR A 36 3.03 0.55 -0.80
CA THR A 36 3.86 1.32 -1.72
C THR A 36 3.01 2.37 -2.43
N ILE A 37 3.42 3.63 -2.36
CA ILE A 37 2.73 4.74 -3.00
C ILE A 37 3.69 5.42 -3.96
N SER A 38 3.26 5.60 -5.21
CA SER A 38 3.98 6.36 -6.21
C SER A 38 3.58 7.84 -6.13
N LEU A 39 4.54 8.70 -5.85
CA LEU A 39 4.34 10.14 -5.84
C LEU A 39 4.89 10.77 -7.11
N SER A 40 4.09 11.58 -7.77
CA SER A 40 4.54 12.45 -8.86
C SER A 40 5.27 13.68 -8.32
N ARG A 41 6.10 14.30 -9.15
CA ARG A 41 6.74 15.57 -8.79
C ARG A 41 5.67 16.64 -8.60
N VAL A 42 5.77 17.38 -7.50
CA VAL A 42 4.94 18.56 -7.27
C VAL A 42 5.37 19.67 -8.23
N PRO A 43 4.47 20.23 -9.05
CA PRO A 43 4.77 21.39 -9.88
C PRO A 43 5.29 22.54 -9.01
N HIS A 44 6.29 23.30 -9.53
CA HIS A 44 6.92 24.39 -8.76
C HIS A 44 5.92 25.46 -8.28
N GLU A 45 4.83 25.63 -9.01
CA GLU A 45 3.74 26.55 -8.67
C GLU A 45 3.10 26.25 -7.31
N TYR A 46 3.01 24.98 -6.94
CA TYR A 46 2.44 24.53 -5.66
C TYR A 46 3.43 24.54 -4.50
N LEU A 47 4.75 24.66 -4.76
CA LEU A 47 5.76 24.67 -3.70
C LEU A 47 5.70 25.96 -2.85
N LEU A 48 5.18 27.04 -3.41
CA LEU A 48 5.02 28.33 -2.75
C LEU A 48 3.60 28.49 -2.15
N ALA A 49 2.65 27.64 -2.52
CA ALA A 49 1.34 27.63 -1.94
C ALA A 49 1.43 27.03 -0.53
N LYS A 50 1.11 27.83 0.48
CA LYS A 50 0.90 27.33 1.84
C LYS A 50 -0.37 26.47 1.85
N ASN A 51 -0.27 25.22 1.42
CA ASN A 51 -1.29 24.21 1.66
C ASN A 51 -1.14 23.73 3.11
N GLU A 52 -1.56 24.56 4.05
CA GLU A 52 -1.84 24.08 5.39
C GLU A 52 -3.07 23.18 5.27
N LEU A 53 -2.90 21.88 5.50
CA LEU A 53 -4.04 21.00 5.80
C LEU A 53 -4.86 21.74 6.85
N SER A 54 -6.11 22.07 6.57
CA SER A 54 -6.92 22.77 7.54
C SER A 54 -6.99 21.91 8.81
N ASN A 55 -6.95 22.54 9.98
CA ASN A 55 -7.07 21.82 11.26
C ASN A 55 -8.27 20.87 11.25
N ALA A 56 -9.36 21.24 10.58
CA ALA A 56 -10.55 20.42 10.40
C ALA A 56 -10.27 19.09 9.64
N GLN A 57 -9.45 19.12 8.59
CA GLN A 57 -9.08 17.89 7.87
C GLN A 57 -8.19 16.98 8.72
N HIS A 58 -7.27 17.59 9.49
CA HIS A 58 -6.43 16.82 10.40
C HIS A 58 -7.25 16.14 11.50
N GLU A 59 -8.19 16.85 12.08
CA GLU A 59 -9.14 16.31 13.08
C GLU A 59 -9.99 15.17 12.50
N GLN A 60 -10.50 15.33 11.28
CA GLN A 60 -11.27 14.30 10.59
C GLN A 60 -10.46 13.02 10.40
N TYR A 61 -9.23 13.10 9.90
CA TYR A 61 -8.37 11.91 9.74
C TYR A 61 -8.00 11.28 11.09
N SER A 62 -7.74 12.09 12.10
CA SER A 62 -7.47 11.60 13.45
C SER A 62 -8.65 10.82 14.03
N GLN A 63 -9.87 11.29 13.82
CA GLN A 63 -11.09 10.58 14.24
C GLN A 63 -11.25 9.25 13.52
N LEU A 64 -11.07 9.20 12.18
CA LEU A 64 -11.13 7.96 11.40
C LEU A 64 -10.12 6.91 11.90
N ILE A 65 -8.87 7.34 12.14
CA ILE A 65 -7.83 6.46 12.67
C ILE A 65 -8.20 5.93 14.06
N SER A 66 -8.73 6.81 14.94
CA SER A 66 -9.15 6.43 16.27
C SER A 66 -10.29 5.41 16.25
N GLN A 67 -11.28 5.61 15.37
CA GLN A 67 -12.39 4.68 15.18
C GLN A 67 -11.91 3.31 14.67
N ALA A 68 -11.08 3.29 13.62
CA ALA A 68 -10.50 2.05 13.08
C ALA A 68 -9.67 1.31 14.13
N THR A 69 -8.87 2.03 14.91
CA THR A 69 -8.08 1.45 16.02
C THR A 69 -8.99 0.82 17.09
N SER A 70 -10.08 1.49 17.44
CA SER A 70 -11.04 0.99 18.41
C SER A 70 -11.72 -0.29 17.94
N LEU A 71 -12.07 -0.38 16.64
CA LEU A 71 -12.62 -1.59 16.03
C LEU A 71 -11.63 -2.75 16.08
N GLN A 72 -10.33 -2.50 15.83
CA GLN A 72 -9.29 -3.52 15.92
C GLN A 72 -9.13 -4.02 17.36
N HIS A 73 -9.06 -3.12 18.33
CA HIS A 73 -8.95 -3.50 19.76
C HIS A 73 -10.15 -4.32 20.23
N LYS A 74 -11.35 -3.96 19.79
CA LYS A 74 -12.57 -4.73 20.08
C LYS A 74 -12.52 -6.13 19.45
N ARG A 75 -12.11 -6.22 18.17
CA ARG A 75 -12.03 -7.50 17.44
C ARG A 75 -11.03 -8.45 18.06
N TYR A 76 -9.89 -7.96 18.52
CA TYR A 76 -8.82 -8.81 19.08
C TYR A 76 -8.88 -8.94 20.61
N SER A 77 -9.81 -8.24 21.26
CA SER A 77 -9.92 -8.19 22.74
C SER A 77 -8.58 -7.82 23.41
N CYS A 78 -7.75 -7.00 22.72
CA CYS A 78 -6.40 -6.62 23.14
C CYS A 78 -6.04 -5.22 22.66
N SER A 79 -5.60 -4.35 23.57
CA SER A 79 -5.26 -2.96 23.29
C SER A 79 -3.90 -2.76 22.59
N GLY A 80 -3.21 -3.80 22.21
CA GLY A 80 -1.90 -3.70 21.53
C GLY A 80 -1.82 -4.53 20.25
N LYS A 81 -2.91 -5.16 19.83
CA LYS A 81 -2.96 -5.99 18.63
C LYS A 81 -3.63 -5.23 17.50
N TYR A 82 -2.91 -5.14 16.38
CA TYR A 82 -3.35 -4.47 15.15
C TYR A 82 -3.40 -5.45 13.99
N ASN A 83 -4.12 -5.09 12.91
CA ASN A 83 -4.22 -5.90 11.69
C ASN A 83 -2.84 -6.28 11.13
N SER A 84 -1.85 -5.37 11.20
CA SER A 84 -0.48 -5.61 10.74
C SER A 84 0.22 -6.76 11.46
N GLY A 85 -0.07 -6.96 12.75
CA GLY A 85 0.53 -7.99 13.60
C GLY A 85 -0.11 -9.37 13.50
N LEU A 86 -1.13 -9.57 12.66
CA LEU A 86 -1.78 -10.85 12.49
C LEU A 86 -0.84 -11.88 11.85
N SER A 87 -0.78 -13.08 12.42
CA SER A 87 -0.18 -14.24 11.75
C SER A 87 -1.11 -14.74 10.64
N SER A 88 -0.63 -15.64 9.76
CA SER A 88 -1.47 -16.27 8.74
C SER A 88 -2.67 -17.02 9.34
N ARG A 89 -2.50 -17.66 10.50
CA ARG A 89 -3.60 -18.33 11.22
C ARG A 89 -4.61 -17.33 11.79
N ASP A 90 -4.13 -16.20 12.31
CA ASP A 90 -5.01 -15.14 12.81
C ASP A 90 -5.86 -14.53 11.70
N VAL A 91 -5.32 -14.40 10.49
CA VAL A 91 -6.06 -13.87 9.33
C VAL A 91 -7.29 -14.73 9.04
N ASP A 92 -7.17 -16.05 9.02
CA ASP A 92 -8.29 -16.94 8.78
C ASP A 92 -9.38 -16.84 9.87
N ILE A 93 -8.99 -16.56 11.12
CA ILE A 93 -9.91 -16.47 12.26
C ILE A 93 -10.59 -15.10 12.35
N PHE A 94 -9.82 -14.03 12.22
CA PHE A 94 -10.28 -12.66 12.50
C PHE A 94 -10.69 -11.84 11.26
N THR A 95 -10.39 -12.36 10.08
CA THR A 95 -10.72 -11.68 8.81
C THR A 95 -11.37 -12.67 7.84
N PRO A 96 -12.49 -13.29 8.22
CA PRO A 96 -13.19 -14.21 7.33
C PRO A 96 -13.58 -13.47 6.04
N LEU A 97 -13.36 -14.13 4.90
CA LEU A 97 -13.75 -13.61 3.60
C LEU A 97 -14.99 -14.37 3.11
N ASP A 98 -15.97 -13.63 2.61
CA ASP A 98 -17.07 -14.24 1.88
C ASP A 98 -16.54 -14.98 0.63
N LYS A 99 -17.28 -15.98 0.18
CA LYS A 99 -16.87 -16.82 -0.95
C LYS A 99 -16.57 -16.00 -2.20
N SER A 100 -17.35 -14.98 -2.49
CA SER A 100 -17.16 -14.11 -3.67
C SER A 100 -15.85 -13.32 -3.59
N VAL A 101 -15.54 -12.80 -2.40
CA VAL A 101 -14.32 -12.04 -2.11
C VAL A 101 -13.09 -12.96 -2.17
N HIS A 102 -13.19 -14.15 -1.59
CA HIS A 102 -12.14 -15.17 -1.65
C HIS A 102 -11.83 -15.58 -3.11
N ASP A 103 -12.87 -15.87 -3.91
CA ASP A 103 -12.71 -16.25 -5.31
C ASP A 103 -12.11 -15.11 -6.15
N PHE A 104 -12.47 -13.86 -5.86
CA PHE A 104 -11.85 -12.69 -6.49
C PHE A 104 -10.36 -12.59 -6.13
N LEU A 105 -10.01 -12.67 -4.85
CA LEU A 105 -8.63 -12.60 -4.38
C LEU A 105 -7.79 -13.75 -4.95
N LEU A 106 -8.34 -14.96 -5.04
CA LEU A 106 -7.64 -16.11 -5.60
C LEU A 106 -7.31 -15.91 -7.09
N ARG A 107 -8.26 -15.35 -7.88
CA ARG A 107 -8.02 -15.00 -9.28
C ARG A 107 -6.97 -13.90 -9.42
N ALA A 108 -7.09 -12.85 -8.62
CA ALA A 108 -6.12 -11.75 -8.60
C ALA A 108 -4.71 -12.24 -8.22
N SER A 109 -4.63 -13.12 -7.22
CA SER A 109 -3.37 -13.72 -6.77
C SER A 109 -2.66 -14.49 -7.89
N LYS A 110 -3.39 -15.28 -8.68
CA LYS A 110 -2.85 -16.02 -9.84
C LYS A 110 -2.40 -15.08 -10.96
N ASN A 111 -3.23 -14.08 -11.29
CA ASN A 111 -2.92 -13.14 -12.39
C ASN A 111 -1.73 -12.24 -12.08
N LEU A 112 -1.52 -11.94 -10.82
CA LEU A 112 -0.50 -11.00 -10.34
C LEU A 112 0.73 -11.71 -9.74
N ASP A 113 0.76 -13.04 -9.80
CA ASP A 113 1.82 -13.91 -9.26
C ASP A 113 2.20 -13.52 -7.81
N LEU A 114 1.18 -13.45 -6.94
CA LEU A 114 1.41 -13.05 -5.55
C LEU A 114 2.09 -14.17 -4.77
N SER A 115 3.14 -13.83 -4.04
CA SER A 115 3.69 -14.72 -3.02
C SER A 115 2.66 -14.96 -1.91
N ALA A 116 2.79 -16.07 -1.18
CA ALA A 116 1.94 -16.35 -0.02
C ALA A 116 1.95 -15.19 1.00
N ARG A 117 3.11 -14.57 1.19
CA ARG A 117 3.26 -13.42 2.07
C ARG A 117 2.46 -12.21 1.56
N SER A 118 2.57 -11.90 0.27
CA SER A 118 1.81 -10.81 -0.37
C SER A 118 0.30 -11.06 -0.33
N TYR A 119 -0.13 -12.31 -0.46
CA TYR A 119 -1.53 -12.71 -0.31
C TYR A 119 -2.10 -12.31 1.05
N PHE A 120 -1.43 -12.70 2.15
CA PHE A 120 -1.88 -12.34 3.49
C PHE A 120 -1.78 -10.83 3.78
N LYS A 121 -0.79 -10.13 3.19
CA LYS A 121 -0.69 -8.68 3.30
C LYS A 121 -1.91 -7.97 2.68
N VAL A 122 -2.31 -8.39 1.49
CA VAL A 122 -3.51 -7.84 0.83
C VAL A 122 -4.73 -7.95 1.74
N ILE A 123 -4.95 -9.09 2.39
CA ILE A 123 -6.08 -9.25 3.32
C ILE A 123 -5.97 -8.31 4.53
N LYS A 124 -4.80 -8.18 5.12
CA LYS A 124 -4.58 -7.27 6.27
C LYS A 124 -4.81 -5.81 5.91
N VAL A 125 -4.35 -5.39 4.74
CA VAL A 125 -4.58 -4.02 4.22
C VAL A 125 -6.05 -3.82 3.92
N ALA A 126 -6.71 -4.76 3.24
CA ALA A 126 -8.14 -4.71 2.96
C ALA A 126 -8.99 -4.64 4.25
N ARG A 127 -8.60 -5.39 5.30
CA ARG A 127 -9.26 -5.27 6.61
C ARG A 127 -9.06 -3.90 7.23
N THR A 128 -7.90 -3.29 7.05
CA THR A 128 -7.63 -1.94 7.56
C THR A 128 -8.44 -0.89 6.81
N ILE A 129 -8.60 -1.01 5.50
CA ILE A 129 -9.46 -0.15 4.69
C ILE A 129 -10.90 -0.26 5.17
N ALA A 130 -11.41 -1.50 5.32
CA ALA A 130 -12.76 -1.74 5.83
C ALA A 130 -12.96 -1.19 7.26
N ASP A 131 -11.94 -1.24 8.13
CA ASP A 131 -12.00 -0.63 9.46
C ASP A 131 -12.07 0.90 9.40
N LEU A 132 -11.37 1.53 8.44
CA LEU A 132 -11.43 2.97 8.22
C LEU A 132 -12.79 3.43 7.68
N GLU A 133 -13.47 2.59 6.92
CA GLU A 133 -14.82 2.81 6.43
C GLU A 133 -15.90 2.44 7.46
N GLY A 134 -15.52 1.80 8.55
CA GLY A 134 -16.44 1.28 9.56
C GLY A 134 -17.23 0.06 9.08
N ALA A 135 -16.77 -0.61 8.03
CA ALA A 135 -17.42 -1.79 7.47
C ALA A 135 -17.15 -3.04 8.33
N GLU A 136 -18.19 -3.84 8.56
CA GLU A 136 -18.09 -5.06 9.34
C GLU A 136 -17.35 -6.16 8.58
N GLU A 137 -17.61 -6.28 7.26
CA GLU A 137 -17.05 -7.30 6.38
C GLU A 137 -16.11 -6.71 5.35
N ILE A 138 -15.18 -7.54 4.85
CA ILE A 138 -14.29 -7.18 3.75
C ILE A 138 -15.04 -7.41 2.44
N THR A 139 -15.10 -6.38 1.58
CA THR A 139 -15.72 -6.45 0.25
C THR A 139 -14.67 -6.64 -0.85
N ILE A 140 -15.15 -6.88 -2.08
CA ILE A 140 -14.28 -6.94 -3.27
C ILE A 140 -13.55 -5.61 -3.48
N ASP A 141 -14.22 -4.47 -3.21
CA ASP A 141 -13.64 -3.15 -3.39
C ASP A 141 -12.46 -2.92 -2.43
N HIS A 142 -12.58 -3.35 -1.17
CA HIS A 142 -11.47 -3.30 -0.21
C HIS A 142 -10.26 -4.12 -0.68
N ILE A 143 -10.49 -5.30 -1.27
CA ILE A 143 -9.41 -6.11 -1.85
C ILE A 143 -8.82 -5.42 -3.08
N ALA A 144 -9.65 -4.89 -3.97
CA ALA A 144 -9.20 -4.21 -5.18
C ALA A 144 -8.35 -2.96 -4.84
N GLU A 145 -8.77 -2.18 -3.85
CA GLU A 145 -8.00 -1.04 -3.35
C GLU A 145 -6.67 -1.49 -2.73
N SER A 146 -6.68 -2.51 -1.88
CA SER A 146 -5.46 -3.01 -1.24
C SER A 146 -4.42 -3.49 -2.25
N LEU A 147 -4.86 -4.03 -3.39
CA LEU A 147 -3.97 -4.45 -4.48
C LEU A 147 -3.26 -3.28 -5.17
N GLN A 148 -3.81 -2.06 -5.12
CA GLN A 148 -3.18 -0.87 -5.71
C GLN A 148 -1.96 -0.42 -4.91
N TYR A 149 -1.93 -0.69 -3.60
CA TYR A 149 -0.80 -0.36 -2.72
C TYR A 149 0.33 -1.38 -2.76
N ARG A 150 0.17 -2.45 -3.53
CA ARG A 150 1.24 -3.42 -3.66
C ARG A 150 2.36 -2.87 -4.56
N GLN A 151 3.55 -3.33 -4.31
CA GLN A 151 4.68 -3.03 -5.17
C GLN A 151 4.52 -3.70 -6.53
N VAL A 152 4.56 -2.89 -7.59
CA VAL A 152 4.70 -3.38 -8.96
C VAL A 152 6.20 -3.48 -9.23
N THR A 153 6.74 -4.70 -9.28
CA THR A 153 8.10 -4.90 -9.77
C THR A 153 8.11 -4.53 -11.25
N PRO A 154 8.89 -3.53 -11.71
CA PRO A 154 9.05 -3.32 -13.14
C PRO A 154 9.61 -4.59 -13.76
N ALA A 155 8.95 -5.09 -14.79
CA ALA A 155 9.40 -6.22 -15.59
C ALA A 155 10.73 -5.90 -16.31
#